data_b2a1f85691149ff3eb9ddc1779f2e996
#
_entry.id   b2a1f85691149ff3eb9ddc1779f2e996
#
_cell.length_a   1.000
_cell.length_b   1.000
_cell.length_c   1.000
_cell.angle_alpha   90.00
_cell.angle_beta   90.00
_cell.angle_gamma   90.00
#
_symmetry.space_group_name_H-M   'P 1'
#
loop_
_entity.id
_entity.type
_entity.pdbx_description
1 polymer ?
#
loop_
_entity_poly.entity_id
_entity_poly.type
_entity_poly.pdbx_seq_one_letter_code
_entity_poly.pdbx_strand_id
1 'polypeptide(L)'
;MTMFQKLVAIEPVSLIPSAEQELSRYAQQVELFADIPADDDEIVRRIGDADAVLLSYTSRIGREVIECCPKIRYIGMCCSLYSEQSANVDIAFAREKGIRVLGIRDYGDRGVVEYVLHELIGLLHGFGMPMLQDEPVEITGLKVGIVGLGVSGKMIADALAFMGAEVSYYSRSRKPEAEAAGMSYKPLDALLKDSQVVFTCLNKNVLLLGQPEFEQLGAGKVLFNTSIGPGFDSAALERWLDQPGTHFFCDTRAAAGAVAEGFFDRDNVHCQNVSAGRTKQAFVLLSQKVLANIRTVLAELE
;
A
#
# COMPACT_ATOMS: atom_id res chain seq x y z
N MET A 1 26.66 -3.56 -24.23
CA MET A 1 25.53 -3.59 -23.27
C MET A 1 24.28 -3.29 -24.06
N THR A 2 23.33 -4.19 -24.00
CA THR A 2 22.01 -4.02 -24.62
C THR A 2 21.30 -2.84 -23.95
N MET A 3 20.70 -1.98 -24.76
CA MET A 3 19.93 -0.80 -24.34
C MET A 3 18.57 -0.82 -25.03
N PHE A 4 17.57 -0.27 -24.38
CA PHE A 4 16.32 0.05 -25.04
C PHE A 4 16.55 1.15 -26.10
N GLN A 5 15.74 1.13 -27.17
CA GLN A 5 15.78 2.21 -28.16
C GLN A 5 15.15 3.48 -27.59
N LYS A 6 13.96 3.33 -27.00
CA LYS A 6 13.25 4.42 -26.34
C LYS A 6 12.56 3.94 -25.06
N LEU A 7 12.81 4.62 -23.95
CA LEU A 7 12.10 4.44 -22.70
C LEU A 7 11.18 5.65 -22.47
N VAL A 8 9.92 5.37 -22.20
CA VAL A 8 8.94 6.41 -21.87
C VAL A 8 8.30 6.17 -20.50
N ALA A 9 8.24 7.19 -19.65
CA ALA A 9 7.36 7.21 -18.49
C ALA A 9 6.08 7.96 -18.89
N ILE A 10 4.96 7.24 -19.00
CA ILE A 10 3.70 7.78 -19.53
C ILE A 10 2.97 8.72 -18.57
N GLU A 11 3.41 8.77 -17.32
CA GLU A 11 2.90 9.57 -16.22
C GLU A 11 4.00 9.80 -15.17
N PRO A 12 3.77 10.63 -14.12
CA PRO A 12 4.74 10.79 -13.04
C PRO A 12 4.99 9.46 -12.30
N VAL A 13 6.22 8.97 -12.32
CA VAL A 13 6.62 7.67 -11.77
C VAL A 13 7.37 7.76 -10.43
N SER A 14 7.45 8.96 -9.86
CA SER A 14 8.06 9.22 -8.55
C SER A 14 9.53 8.78 -8.41
N LEU A 15 10.27 8.73 -9.49
CA LEU A 15 11.71 8.56 -9.44
C LEU A 15 12.37 9.83 -8.86
N ILE A 16 13.46 9.64 -8.11
CA ILE A 16 14.28 10.80 -7.70
C ILE A 16 15.10 11.33 -8.88
N PRO A 17 15.47 12.63 -8.91
CA PRO A 17 16.15 13.24 -10.06
C PRO A 17 17.42 12.50 -10.52
N SER A 18 18.20 11.95 -9.59
CA SER A 18 19.40 11.17 -9.93
C SER A 18 19.07 9.86 -10.65
N ALA A 19 17.94 9.22 -10.31
CA ALA A 19 17.49 8.01 -10.98
C ALA A 19 16.90 8.31 -12.37
N GLU A 20 16.19 9.43 -12.54
CA GLU A 20 15.74 9.89 -13.86
C GLU A 20 16.92 10.11 -14.80
N GLN A 21 17.97 10.78 -14.31
CA GLN A 21 19.21 10.98 -15.08
C GLN A 21 19.89 9.66 -15.43
N GLU A 22 19.87 8.66 -14.53
CA GLU A 22 20.47 7.36 -14.75
C GLU A 22 19.74 6.55 -15.85
N LEU A 23 18.47 6.82 -16.16
CA LEU A 23 17.72 6.14 -17.22
C LEU A 23 18.43 6.24 -18.59
N SER A 24 19.16 7.33 -18.86
CA SER A 24 19.95 7.50 -20.07
C SER A 24 21.08 6.47 -20.27
N ARG A 25 21.43 5.71 -19.23
CA ARG A 25 22.38 4.60 -19.32
C ARG A 25 21.73 3.31 -19.82
N TYR A 26 20.39 3.26 -19.84
CA TYR A 26 19.62 2.06 -20.17
C TYR A 26 18.79 2.20 -21.44
N ALA A 27 18.59 3.42 -21.94
CA ALA A 27 17.88 3.70 -23.17
C ALA A 27 18.57 4.81 -23.98
N GLN A 28 18.52 4.71 -25.32
CA GLN A 28 19.10 5.75 -26.21
C GLN A 28 18.29 7.04 -26.17
N GLN A 29 16.97 6.92 -25.99
CA GLN A 29 16.05 8.03 -25.81
C GLN A 29 15.24 7.82 -24.54
N VAL A 30 15.07 8.88 -23.74
CA VAL A 30 14.24 8.86 -22.51
C VAL A 30 13.27 10.01 -22.58
N GLU A 31 11.98 9.72 -22.40
CA GLU A 31 10.91 10.70 -22.37
C GLU A 31 10.09 10.51 -21.08
N LEU A 32 9.89 11.58 -20.30
CA LEU A 32 9.20 11.53 -19.02
C LEU A 32 8.04 12.54 -19.03
N PHE A 33 6.81 12.06 -18.95
CA PHE A 33 5.63 12.92 -18.84
C PHE A 33 5.38 13.31 -17.38
N ALA A 34 5.08 14.59 -17.17
CA ALA A 34 4.87 15.17 -15.85
C ALA A 34 3.41 15.21 -15.39
N ASP A 35 2.49 14.76 -16.24
CA ASP A 35 1.04 14.75 -16.03
C ASP A 35 0.47 13.35 -16.31
N ILE A 36 -0.76 13.10 -15.81
CA ILE A 36 -1.47 11.84 -16.02
C ILE A 36 -2.17 11.89 -17.38
N PRO A 37 -2.06 10.85 -18.24
CA PRO A 37 -2.78 10.80 -19.52
C PRO A 37 -4.30 10.77 -19.29
N ALA A 38 -5.04 11.43 -20.16
CA ALA A 38 -6.48 11.56 -20.05
C ALA A 38 -7.25 10.25 -20.36
N ASP A 39 -6.72 9.44 -21.29
CA ASP A 39 -7.35 8.23 -21.81
C ASP A 39 -6.31 7.27 -22.44
N ASP A 40 -6.81 6.14 -22.93
CA ASP A 40 -5.98 5.12 -23.56
C ASP A 40 -5.38 5.59 -24.90
N ASP A 41 -6.05 6.47 -25.65
CA ASP A 41 -5.52 7.04 -26.89
C ASP A 41 -4.30 7.94 -26.61
N GLU A 42 -4.36 8.69 -25.51
CA GLU A 42 -3.21 9.46 -25.06
C GLU A 42 -2.07 8.57 -24.57
N ILE A 43 -2.37 7.47 -23.85
CA ILE A 43 -1.36 6.49 -23.43
C ILE A 43 -0.66 5.92 -24.67
N VAL A 44 -1.40 5.47 -25.67
CA VAL A 44 -0.85 4.95 -26.93
C VAL A 44 0.03 6.00 -27.62
N ARG A 45 -0.40 7.25 -27.69
CA ARG A 45 0.37 8.34 -28.29
C ARG A 45 1.69 8.61 -27.53
N ARG A 46 1.65 8.60 -26.17
CA ARG A 46 2.85 8.77 -25.35
C ARG A 46 3.84 7.62 -25.50
N ILE A 47 3.34 6.39 -25.58
CA ILE A 47 4.18 5.21 -25.83
C ILE A 47 4.81 5.30 -27.21
N GLY A 48 4.00 5.54 -28.25
CA GLY A 48 4.47 5.66 -29.63
C GLY A 48 5.29 4.45 -30.06
N ASP A 49 6.56 4.63 -30.32
CA ASP A 49 7.49 3.59 -30.77
C ASP A 49 8.45 3.09 -29.67
N ALA A 50 8.19 3.43 -28.41
CA ALA A 50 9.01 2.99 -27.29
C ALA A 50 8.99 1.46 -27.11
N ASP A 51 10.14 0.90 -26.76
CA ASP A 51 10.33 -0.52 -26.43
C ASP A 51 10.40 -0.77 -24.91
N ALA A 52 10.47 0.30 -24.09
CA ALA A 52 10.34 0.25 -22.64
C ALA A 52 9.36 1.32 -22.14
N VAL A 53 8.45 0.92 -21.27
CA VAL A 53 7.41 1.79 -20.71
C VAL A 53 7.47 1.76 -19.18
N LEU A 54 7.44 2.92 -18.53
CA LEU A 54 7.26 3.05 -17.10
C LEU A 54 5.90 3.68 -16.81
N LEU A 55 5.20 3.15 -15.79
CA LEU A 55 3.97 3.74 -15.25
C LEU A 55 3.93 3.62 -13.74
N SER A 56 3.10 4.43 -13.11
CA SER A 56 2.77 4.36 -11.68
C SER A 56 1.44 3.58 -11.49
N TYR A 57 0.66 3.93 -10.48
CA TYR A 57 -0.62 3.27 -10.15
C TYR A 57 -1.84 4.00 -10.72
N THR A 58 -1.65 5.17 -11.32
CA THR A 58 -2.73 6.05 -11.80
C THR A 58 -3.26 5.67 -13.16
N SER A 59 -2.37 5.29 -14.09
CA SER A 59 -2.75 4.84 -15.42
C SER A 59 -2.89 3.32 -15.49
N ARG A 60 -3.63 2.85 -16.50
CA ARG A 60 -3.78 1.41 -16.78
C ARG A 60 -3.32 1.11 -18.20
N ILE A 61 -2.56 0.03 -18.37
CA ILE A 61 -2.19 -0.52 -19.69
C ILE A 61 -2.95 -1.83 -19.90
N GLY A 62 -4.10 -1.71 -20.59
CA GLY A 62 -4.94 -2.83 -20.96
C GLY A 62 -4.49 -3.53 -22.25
N ARG A 63 -5.26 -4.54 -22.66
CA ARG A 63 -5.04 -5.30 -23.91
C ARG A 63 -4.97 -4.38 -25.13
N GLU A 64 -5.93 -3.45 -25.24
CA GLU A 64 -6.07 -2.54 -26.38
C GLU A 64 -4.84 -1.66 -26.55
N VAL A 65 -4.32 -1.12 -25.46
CA VAL A 65 -3.08 -0.32 -25.45
C VAL A 65 -1.88 -1.16 -25.91
N ILE A 66 -1.76 -2.39 -25.38
CA ILE A 66 -0.67 -3.31 -25.76
C ILE A 66 -0.74 -3.66 -27.24
N GLU A 67 -1.93 -3.92 -27.80
CA GLU A 67 -2.12 -4.23 -29.22
C GLU A 67 -1.72 -3.07 -30.13
N CYS A 68 -2.00 -1.82 -29.70
CA CYS A 68 -1.61 -0.62 -30.45
C CYS A 68 -0.10 -0.32 -30.39
N CYS A 69 0.64 -0.91 -29.44
CA CYS A 69 2.05 -0.62 -29.19
C CYS A 69 2.96 -1.86 -29.35
N PRO A 70 3.10 -2.41 -30.55
CA PRO A 70 3.74 -3.72 -30.77
C PRO A 70 5.26 -3.73 -30.55
N LYS A 71 5.90 -2.58 -30.34
CA LYS A 71 7.35 -2.50 -30.07
C LYS A 71 7.70 -2.70 -28.61
N ILE A 72 6.74 -2.65 -27.70
CA ILE A 72 6.99 -2.81 -26.26
C ILE A 72 7.63 -4.18 -26.00
N ARG A 73 8.73 -4.17 -25.25
CA ARG A 73 9.44 -5.36 -24.75
C ARG A 73 9.42 -5.40 -23.21
N TYR A 74 9.31 -4.24 -22.59
CA TYR A 74 9.31 -4.08 -21.13
C TYR A 74 8.27 -3.08 -20.65
N ILE A 75 7.53 -3.45 -19.60
CA ILE A 75 6.68 -2.55 -18.84
C ILE A 75 7.12 -2.60 -17.37
N GLY A 76 7.61 -1.46 -16.87
CA GLY A 76 8.03 -1.29 -15.49
C GLY A 76 6.95 -0.57 -14.68
N MET A 77 6.32 -1.28 -13.72
CA MET A 77 5.38 -0.69 -12.77
C MET A 77 6.18 -0.06 -11.63
N CYS A 78 6.26 1.27 -11.59
CA CYS A 78 6.88 2.04 -10.52
C CYS A 78 5.97 2.13 -9.28
N CYS A 79 5.23 1.08 -9.01
CA CYS A 79 4.29 0.92 -7.92
C CYS A 79 4.25 -0.54 -7.46
N SER A 80 3.54 -0.78 -6.36
CA SER A 80 3.46 -2.11 -5.74
C SER A 80 2.74 -3.12 -6.64
N LEU A 81 3.43 -4.23 -6.93
CA LEU A 81 2.89 -5.39 -7.65
C LEU A 81 2.94 -6.63 -6.74
N TYR A 82 1.81 -7.02 -6.17
CA TYR A 82 1.70 -8.21 -5.30
C TYR A 82 1.17 -9.44 -6.04
N SER A 83 0.31 -9.26 -7.03
CA SER A 83 -0.23 -10.33 -7.88
C SER A 83 -0.68 -9.77 -9.22
N GLU A 84 -0.89 -10.64 -10.21
CA GLU A 84 -1.42 -10.24 -11.52
C GLU A 84 -2.80 -9.56 -11.40
N GLN A 85 -3.65 -10.02 -10.47
CA GLN A 85 -4.97 -9.45 -10.23
C GLN A 85 -4.93 -8.04 -9.61
N SER A 86 -3.84 -7.69 -8.94
CA SER A 86 -3.65 -6.36 -8.35
C SER A 86 -2.96 -5.37 -9.29
N ALA A 87 -2.52 -5.84 -10.47
CA ALA A 87 -1.82 -5.02 -11.45
C ALA A 87 -2.76 -4.06 -12.20
N ASN A 88 -2.24 -2.91 -12.55
CA ASN A 88 -2.84 -2.00 -13.51
C ASN A 88 -2.30 -2.20 -14.95
N VAL A 89 -1.69 -3.35 -15.21
CA VAL A 89 -1.24 -3.84 -16.51
C VAL A 89 -1.90 -5.19 -16.76
N ASP A 90 -2.36 -5.47 -17.98
CA ASP A 90 -2.77 -6.82 -18.38
C ASP A 90 -1.54 -7.70 -18.54
N ILE A 91 -1.05 -8.24 -17.41
CA ILE A 91 0.18 -9.05 -17.36
C ILE A 91 0.03 -10.35 -18.16
N ALA A 92 -1.16 -10.96 -18.15
CA ALA A 92 -1.40 -12.20 -18.89
C ALA A 92 -1.22 -11.95 -20.39
N PHE A 93 -1.85 -10.92 -20.91
CA PHE A 93 -1.74 -10.57 -22.33
C PHE A 93 -0.34 -10.05 -22.71
N ALA A 94 0.28 -9.25 -21.84
CA ALA A 94 1.67 -8.82 -22.05
C ALA A 94 2.61 -10.03 -22.20
N ARG A 95 2.43 -11.07 -21.38
CA ARG A 95 3.20 -12.32 -21.45
C ARG A 95 2.96 -13.07 -22.77
N GLU A 96 1.71 -13.13 -23.27
CA GLU A 96 1.40 -13.72 -24.58
C GLU A 96 2.14 -13.00 -25.73
N LYS A 97 2.35 -11.70 -25.59
CA LYS A 97 3.11 -10.88 -26.56
C LYS A 97 4.63 -10.89 -26.34
N GLY A 98 5.13 -11.64 -25.36
CA GLY A 98 6.56 -11.67 -25.01
C GLY A 98 7.06 -10.41 -24.29
N ILE A 99 6.16 -9.59 -23.76
CA ILE A 99 6.49 -8.37 -23.00
C ILE A 99 6.80 -8.74 -21.55
N ARG A 100 7.94 -8.29 -21.04
CA ARG A 100 8.33 -8.47 -19.65
C ARG A 100 7.69 -7.39 -18.78
N VAL A 101 6.90 -7.79 -17.78
CA VAL A 101 6.29 -6.86 -16.82
C VAL A 101 6.91 -7.09 -15.45
N LEU A 102 7.49 -6.05 -14.86
CA LEU A 102 8.02 -6.09 -13.48
C LEU A 102 7.48 -4.90 -12.69
N GLY A 103 7.09 -5.16 -11.46
CA GLY A 103 6.74 -4.15 -10.47
C GLY A 103 7.70 -4.16 -9.28
N ILE A 104 7.43 -3.32 -8.31
CA ILE A 104 8.24 -3.20 -7.09
C ILE A 104 7.41 -3.55 -5.86
N ARG A 105 8.07 -3.75 -4.70
CA ARG A 105 7.43 -4.01 -3.40
C ARG A 105 8.27 -3.41 -2.29
N ASP A 106 7.67 -3.26 -1.13
CA ASP A 106 8.36 -3.05 0.15
C ASP A 106 9.29 -1.83 0.10
N TYR A 107 8.72 -0.66 -0.23
CA TYR A 107 9.49 0.59 -0.32
C TYR A 107 8.95 1.72 0.59
N GLY A 108 7.67 1.70 1.00
CA GLY A 108 7.02 2.73 1.82
C GLY A 108 6.70 2.31 3.26
N ASP A 109 7.00 1.08 3.64
CA ASP A 109 6.51 0.45 4.87
C ASP A 109 6.99 1.14 6.16
N ARG A 110 8.21 1.68 6.18
CA ARG A 110 8.76 2.36 7.37
C ARG A 110 7.97 3.61 7.74
N GLY A 111 7.59 4.42 6.76
CA GLY A 111 6.75 5.60 6.99
C GLY A 111 5.38 5.24 7.54
N VAL A 112 4.82 4.09 7.14
CA VAL A 112 3.57 3.58 7.70
C VAL A 112 3.71 3.22 9.18
N VAL A 113 4.83 2.62 9.58
CA VAL A 113 5.10 2.33 11.01
C VAL A 113 5.20 3.62 11.81
N GLU A 114 5.92 4.64 11.31
CA GLU A 114 6.07 5.93 11.96
C GLU A 114 4.70 6.63 12.12
N TYR A 115 3.85 6.61 11.10
CA TYR A 115 2.49 7.10 11.15
C TYR A 115 1.66 6.40 12.24
N VAL A 116 1.66 5.07 12.25
CA VAL A 116 0.92 4.27 13.23
C VAL A 116 1.36 4.60 14.66
N LEU A 117 2.66 4.67 14.92
CA LEU A 117 3.20 4.99 16.25
C LEU A 117 2.82 6.41 16.66
N HIS A 118 2.92 7.39 15.76
CA HIS A 118 2.53 8.78 16.03
C HIS A 118 1.05 8.88 16.46
N GLU A 119 0.16 8.34 15.64
CA GLU A 119 -1.29 8.45 15.88
C GLU A 119 -1.73 7.66 17.12
N LEU A 120 -1.20 6.44 17.30
CA LEU A 120 -1.53 5.60 18.44
C LEU A 120 -1.05 6.24 19.77
N ILE A 121 0.18 6.71 19.83
CA ILE A 121 0.72 7.39 21.02
C ILE A 121 -0.08 8.69 21.28
N GLY A 122 -0.40 9.44 20.21
CA GLY A 122 -1.24 10.63 20.32
C GLY A 122 -2.58 10.34 20.99
N LEU A 123 -3.27 9.29 20.54
CA LEU A 123 -4.56 8.86 21.09
C LEU A 123 -4.46 8.35 22.53
N LEU A 124 -3.45 7.55 22.83
CA LEU A 124 -3.28 6.95 24.17
C LEU A 124 -2.91 7.98 25.25
N HIS A 125 -2.22 9.05 24.90
CA HIS A 125 -1.72 10.06 25.83
C HIS A 125 -2.39 11.45 25.71
N GLY A 126 -3.24 11.66 24.70
CA GLY A 126 -3.85 12.97 24.43
C GLY A 126 -2.87 13.98 23.83
N PHE A 127 -1.80 13.54 23.15
CA PHE A 127 -0.85 14.44 22.52
C PHE A 127 -1.41 15.00 21.19
N GLY A 128 -2.04 16.18 21.28
CA GLY A 128 -2.59 16.88 20.13
C GLY A 128 -3.96 16.38 19.65
N MET A 129 -4.58 15.43 20.35
CA MET A 129 -5.91 14.91 20.08
C MET A 129 -6.61 14.48 21.39
N PRO A 130 -7.95 14.25 21.38
CA PRO A 130 -8.64 13.67 22.53
C PRO A 130 -8.07 12.31 22.92
N MET A 131 -7.96 12.05 24.22
CA MET A 131 -7.51 10.74 24.72
C MET A 131 -8.57 9.67 24.51
N LEU A 132 -8.10 8.43 24.34
CA LEU A 132 -8.95 7.23 24.25
C LEU A 132 -9.73 6.98 25.56
N GLN A 133 -9.12 7.29 26.69
CA GLN A 133 -9.65 7.07 28.04
C GLN A 133 -9.44 8.33 28.90
N ASP A 134 -10.03 8.35 30.10
CA ASP A 134 -9.91 9.48 31.03
C ASP A 134 -8.48 9.73 31.54
N GLU A 135 -7.65 8.67 31.55
CA GLU A 135 -6.23 8.71 31.92
C GLU A 135 -5.34 8.24 30.79
N PRO A 136 -4.11 8.77 30.68
CA PRO A 136 -3.13 8.28 29.71
C PRO A 136 -2.83 6.79 29.89
N VAL A 137 -2.73 6.05 28.78
CA VAL A 137 -2.46 4.62 28.75
C VAL A 137 -1.16 4.37 27.98
N GLU A 138 -0.34 3.46 28.49
CA GLU A 138 0.89 3.02 27.80
C GLU A 138 0.59 1.96 26.73
N ILE A 139 1.53 1.79 25.80
CA ILE A 139 1.51 0.65 24.86
C ILE A 139 1.80 -0.67 25.60
N THR A 140 2.49 -0.62 26.74
CA THR A 140 2.80 -1.80 27.57
C THR A 140 1.51 -2.54 27.97
N GLY A 141 1.41 -3.82 27.59
CA GLY A 141 0.25 -4.67 27.86
C GLY A 141 -0.97 -4.39 26.98
N LEU A 142 -0.90 -3.43 26.05
CA LEU A 142 -1.98 -3.15 25.09
C LEU A 142 -2.20 -4.36 24.19
N LYS A 143 -3.43 -4.87 24.08
CA LYS A 143 -3.78 -5.99 23.20
C LYS A 143 -3.96 -5.51 21.77
N VAL A 144 -3.03 -5.88 20.93
CA VAL A 144 -2.95 -5.48 19.52
C VAL A 144 -3.26 -6.65 18.60
N GLY A 145 -4.14 -6.41 17.61
CA GLY A 145 -4.48 -7.36 16.56
C GLY A 145 -3.99 -6.90 15.19
N ILE A 146 -3.17 -7.71 14.53
CA ILE A 146 -2.69 -7.44 13.16
C ILE A 146 -3.44 -8.33 12.18
N VAL A 147 -4.27 -7.74 11.34
CA VAL A 147 -5.00 -8.42 10.27
C VAL A 147 -4.20 -8.29 8.97
N GLY A 148 -3.44 -9.35 8.66
CA GLY A 148 -2.50 -9.38 7.55
C GLY A 148 -1.04 -9.19 8.01
N LEU A 149 -0.32 -10.30 8.25
CA LEU A 149 1.09 -10.28 8.65
C LEU A 149 2.02 -10.40 7.41
N GLY A 150 1.91 -9.40 6.52
CA GLY A 150 2.85 -9.12 5.44
C GLY A 150 4.03 -8.28 5.93
N VAL A 151 4.73 -7.57 5.02
CA VAL A 151 5.89 -6.73 5.39
C VAL A 151 5.47 -5.61 6.34
N SER A 152 4.53 -4.76 5.95
CA SER A 152 4.05 -3.64 6.79
C SER A 152 3.46 -4.13 8.11
N GLY A 153 2.58 -5.15 8.06
CA GLY A 153 1.95 -5.70 9.28
C GLY A 153 2.98 -6.28 10.24
N LYS A 154 4.03 -6.96 9.73
CA LYS A 154 5.10 -7.46 10.57
C LYS A 154 5.94 -6.34 11.19
N MET A 155 6.26 -5.29 10.43
CA MET A 155 7.01 -4.15 10.95
C MET A 155 6.24 -3.39 12.04
N ILE A 156 4.91 -3.21 11.87
CA ILE A 156 4.03 -2.64 12.90
C ILE A 156 4.02 -3.53 14.14
N ALA A 157 3.83 -4.84 13.94
CA ALA A 157 3.83 -5.83 15.01
C ALA A 157 5.13 -5.82 15.82
N ASP A 158 6.28 -5.83 15.14
CA ASP A 158 7.60 -5.80 15.76
C ASP A 158 7.82 -4.51 16.58
N ALA A 159 7.43 -3.36 16.04
CA ALA A 159 7.55 -2.07 16.73
C ALA A 159 6.69 -2.00 18.00
N LEU A 160 5.43 -2.44 17.92
CA LEU A 160 4.52 -2.45 19.06
C LEU A 160 4.92 -3.51 20.11
N ALA A 161 5.37 -4.69 19.69
CA ALA A 161 5.92 -5.70 20.59
C ALA A 161 7.16 -5.20 21.32
N PHE A 162 8.07 -4.48 20.64
CA PHE A 162 9.23 -3.84 21.25
C PHE A 162 8.82 -2.83 22.34
N MET A 163 7.69 -2.14 22.16
CA MET A 163 7.13 -1.22 23.16
C MET A 163 6.29 -1.90 24.25
N GLY A 164 6.23 -3.24 24.25
CA GLY A 164 5.57 -4.02 25.30
C GLY A 164 4.11 -4.39 25.03
N ALA A 165 3.59 -4.20 23.82
CA ALA A 165 2.25 -4.65 23.45
C ALA A 165 2.14 -6.19 23.41
N GLU A 166 0.94 -6.71 23.73
CA GLU A 166 0.57 -8.10 23.50
C GLU A 166 0.04 -8.28 22.08
N VAL A 167 0.90 -8.73 21.14
CA VAL A 167 0.57 -8.80 19.72
C VAL A 167 -0.01 -10.14 19.33
N SER A 168 -1.21 -10.10 18.75
CA SER A 168 -1.83 -11.22 18.05
C SER A 168 -1.94 -10.91 16.56
N TYR A 169 -1.95 -11.94 15.71
CA TYR A 169 -2.13 -11.73 14.28
C TYR A 169 -3.07 -12.75 13.65
N TYR A 170 -3.69 -12.34 12.54
CA TYR A 170 -4.40 -13.19 11.61
C TYR A 170 -3.79 -13.06 10.22
N SER A 171 -3.57 -14.16 9.55
CA SER A 171 -3.21 -14.22 8.13
C SER A 171 -3.64 -15.55 7.53
N ARG A 172 -3.69 -15.65 6.19
CA ARG A 172 -4.09 -16.86 5.46
C ARG A 172 -3.27 -18.10 5.82
N SER A 173 -2.04 -17.90 6.28
CA SER A 173 -1.17 -18.97 6.77
C SER A 173 -0.50 -18.53 8.06
N ARG A 174 -0.27 -19.45 8.98
CA ARG A 174 0.51 -19.20 10.19
C ARG A 174 1.95 -18.82 9.82
N LYS A 175 2.58 -18.03 10.69
CA LYS A 175 3.94 -17.53 10.54
C LYS A 175 4.79 -18.01 11.71
N PRO A 176 5.43 -19.21 11.62
CA PRO A 176 6.18 -19.78 12.72
C PRO A 176 7.27 -18.86 13.27
N GLU A 177 7.89 -18.05 12.41
CA GLU A 177 8.91 -17.08 12.81
C GLU A 177 8.35 -15.96 13.70
N ALA A 178 7.13 -15.48 13.41
CA ALA A 178 6.45 -14.48 14.23
C ALA A 178 6.02 -15.07 15.58
N GLU A 179 5.57 -16.32 15.58
CA GLU A 179 5.19 -17.04 16.80
C GLU A 179 6.40 -17.31 17.67
N ALA A 180 7.54 -17.68 17.09
CA ALA A 180 8.82 -17.82 17.81
C ALA A 180 9.32 -16.48 18.38
N ALA A 181 8.93 -15.35 17.78
CA ALA A 181 9.19 -14.00 18.29
C ALA A 181 8.18 -13.52 19.34
N GLY A 182 7.25 -14.38 19.80
CA GLY A 182 6.29 -14.10 20.88
C GLY A 182 4.91 -13.60 20.40
N MET A 183 4.66 -13.50 19.11
CA MET A 183 3.34 -13.16 18.58
C MET A 183 2.40 -14.36 18.59
N SER A 184 1.10 -14.14 18.79
CA SER A 184 0.09 -15.20 18.84
C SER A 184 -0.77 -15.21 17.59
N TYR A 185 -0.82 -16.35 16.88
CA TYR A 185 -1.83 -16.53 15.82
C TYR A 185 -3.22 -16.73 16.43
N LYS A 186 -4.21 -15.98 15.93
CA LYS A 186 -5.63 -16.16 16.29
C LYS A 186 -6.50 -16.25 15.04
N PRO A 187 -7.60 -17.04 15.06
CA PRO A 187 -8.69 -16.86 14.11
C PRO A 187 -9.20 -15.43 14.13
N LEU A 188 -9.76 -14.95 13.01
CA LEU A 188 -10.13 -13.54 12.86
C LEU A 188 -11.12 -13.06 13.93
N ASP A 189 -12.15 -13.84 14.19
CA ASP A 189 -13.18 -13.55 15.20
C ASP A 189 -12.60 -13.41 16.63
N ALA A 190 -11.71 -14.31 17.01
CA ALA A 190 -11.02 -14.28 18.29
C ALA A 190 -10.07 -13.07 18.38
N LEU A 191 -9.33 -12.76 17.29
CA LEU A 191 -8.46 -11.60 17.26
C LEU A 191 -9.26 -10.32 17.44
N LEU A 192 -10.35 -10.12 16.69
CA LEU A 192 -11.19 -8.93 16.75
C LEU A 192 -11.80 -8.73 18.14
N LYS A 193 -12.27 -9.81 18.77
CA LYS A 193 -12.82 -9.80 20.12
C LYS A 193 -11.80 -9.36 21.18
N ASP A 194 -10.61 -9.94 21.13
CA ASP A 194 -9.62 -9.82 22.20
C ASP A 194 -8.79 -8.53 22.09
N SER A 195 -8.67 -7.95 20.90
CA SER A 195 -7.81 -6.78 20.67
C SER A 195 -8.50 -5.48 21.08
N GLN A 196 -7.73 -4.54 21.61
CA GLN A 196 -8.13 -3.16 21.90
C GLN A 196 -7.85 -2.27 20.68
N VAL A 197 -6.76 -2.56 19.97
CA VAL A 197 -6.37 -1.85 18.74
C VAL A 197 -6.16 -2.89 17.64
N VAL A 198 -6.77 -2.66 16.49
CA VAL A 198 -6.67 -3.55 15.31
C VAL A 198 -6.06 -2.77 14.15
N PHE A 199 -5.12 -3.41 13.45
CA PHE A 199 -4.49 -2.89 12.23
C PHE A 199 -4.85 -3.79 11.06
N THR A 200 -5.48 -3.22 10.01
CA THR A 200 -5.63 -3.90 8.73
C THR A 200 -4.43 -3.57 7.83
N CYS A 201 -3.66 -4.61 7.48
CA CYS A 201 -2.46 -4.54 6.65
C CYS A 201 -2.62 -5.48 5.45
N LEU A 202 -3.68 -5.25 4.68
CA LEU A 202 -4.13 -6.13 3.60
C LEU A 202 -3.62 -5.67 2.24
N ASN A 203 -3.53 -6.60 1.29
CA ASN A 203 -3.27 -6.27 -0.10
C ASN A 203 -4.44 -5.49 -0.70
N LYS A 204 -4.14 -4.67 -1.71
CA LYS A 204 -5.16 -3.94 -2.48
C LYS A 204 -6.29 -4.88 -2.93
N ASN A 205 -7.53 -4.40 -2.85
CA ASN A 205 -8.76 -5.11 -3.26
C ASN A 205 -9.12 -6.34 -2.40
N VAL A 206 -8.56 -6.48 -1.20
CA VAL A 206 -8.97 -7.52 -0.24
C VAL A 206 -9.94 -6.89 0.77
N LEU A 207 -11.23 -7.18 0.62
CA LEU A 207 -12.27 -6.86 1.60
C LEU A 207 -12.41 -8.05 2.57
N LEU A 208 -12.10 -7.85 3.83
CA LEU A 208 -12.12 -8.91 4.83
C LEU A 208 -13.09 -8.63 5.99
N LEU A 209 -13.27 -7.35 6.38
CA LEU A 209 -14.14 -6.99 7.48
C LEU A 209 -15.49 -6.51 6.94
N GLY A 210 -16.52 -7.32 7.11
CA GLY A 210 -17.91 -6.96 6.85
C GLY A 210 -18.67 -6.66 8.15
N GLN A 211 -20.00 -6.60 8.07
CA GLN A 211 -20.85 -6.36 9.23
C GLN A 211 -20.62 -7.36 10.38
N PRO A 212 -20.51 -8.70 10.11
CA PRO A 212 -20.24 -9.68 11.19
C PRO A 212 -18.91 -9.44 11.90
N GLU A 213 -17.86 -9.04 11.19
CA GLU A 213 -16.54 -8.78 11.76
C GLU A 213 -16.56 -7.51 12.61
N PHE A 214 -17.27 -6.46 12.21
CA PHE A 214 -17.47 -5.26 13.03
C PHE A 214 -18.30 -5.53 14.29
N GLU A 215 -19.27 -6.43 14.24
CA GLU A 215 -20.01 -6.92 15.43
C GLU A 215 -19.07 -7.65 16.39
N GLN A 216 -18.14 -8.45 15.89
CA GLN A 216 -17.11 -9.11 16.72
C GLN A 216 -16.09 -8.10 17.28
N LEU A 217 -15.74 -7.08 16.51
CA LEU A 217 -14.85 -6.02 16.96
C LEU A 217 -15.49 -5.28 18.17
N GLY A 218 -16.77 -4.87 18.05
CA GLY A 218 -17.53 -4.25 19.14
C GLY A 218 -17.09 -2.82 19.47
N ALA A 219 -17.67 -2.26 20.51
CA ALA A 219 -17.43 -0.90 20.96
C ALA A 219 -16.10 -0.72 21.72
N GLY A 220 -15.68 0.56 21.91
CA GLY A 220 -14.52 0.92 22.74
C GLY A 220 -13.18 0.52 22.16
N LYS A 221 -13.06 0.40 20.83
CA LYS A 221 -11.85 -0.09 20.17
C LYS A 221 -11.36 0.85 19.06
N VAL A 222 -10.12 0.65 18.68
CA VAL A 222 -9.43 1.44 17.66
C VAL A 222 -9.12 0.58 16.45
N LEU A 223 -9.45 1.08 15.26
CA LEU A 223 -9.13 0.46 13.97
C LEU A 223 -8.21 1.37 13.16
N PHE A 224 -7.04 0.86 12.80
CA PHE A 224 -6.15 1.48 11.83
C PHE A 224 -6.25 0.76 10.49
N ASN A 225 -6.48 1.50 9.42
CA ASN A 225 -6.29 0.95 8.08
C ASN A 225 -4.98 1.47 7.45
N THR A 226 -4.04 0.56 7.28
CA THR A 226 -2.75 0.81 6.61
C THR A 226 -2.68 0.16 5.23
N SER A 227 -3.81 -0.36 4.75
CA SER A 227 -3.93 -0.96 3.42
C SER A 227 -4.10 0.11 2.33
N ILE A 228 -3.70 -0.21 1.12
CA ILE A 228 -4.04 0.62 -0.05
C ILE A 228 -5.52 0.36 -0.40
N GLY A 229 -6.39 1.31 -0.03
CA GLY A 229 -7.83 1.16 -0.11
C GLY A 229 -8.44 0.44 1.11
N PRO A 230 -9.77 0.31 1.17
CA PRO A 230 -10.44 -0.27 2.31
C PRO A 230 -10.19 -1.78 2.41
N GLY A 231 -9.88 -2.26 3.61
CA GLY A 231 -9.86 -3.68 3.95
C GLY A 231 -11.23 -4.19 4.46
N PHE A 232 -12.27 -3.36 4.35
CA PHE A 232 -13.57 -3.53 4.97
C PHE A 232 -14.71 -2.97 4.12
N ASP A 233 -15.94 -3.36 4.43
CA ASP A 233 -17.16 -2.71 3.93
C ASP A 233 -17.32 -1.33 4.58
N SER A 234 -17.35 -0.26 3.77
CA SER A 234 -17.38 1.12 4.26
C SER A 234 -18.68 1.43 5.02
N ALA A 235 -19.82 0.88 4.62
CA ALA A 235 -21.08 1.09 5.33
C ALA A 235 -21.11 0.37 6.70
N ALA A 236 -20.44 -0.79 6.80
CA ALA A 236 -20.28 -1.48 8.08
C ALA A 236 -19.33 -0.70 9.02
N LEU A 237 -18.26 -0.10 8.50
CA LEU A 237 -17.38 0.81 9.24
C LEU A 237 -18.17 2.00 9.80
N GLU A 238 -18.99 2.65 8.97
CA GLU A 238 -19.78 3.81 9.39
C GLU A 238 -20.71 3.47 10.56
N ARG A 239 -21.45 2.34 10.47
CA ARG A 239 -22.31 1.86 11.57
C ARG A 239 -21.52 1.50 12.83
N TRP A 240 -20.33 0.93 12.68
CA TRP A 240 -19.47 0.60 13.82
C TRP A 240 -18.99 1.88 14.54
N LEU A 241 -18.69 2.94 13.82
CA LEU A 241 -18.27 4.23 14.35
C LEU A 241 -19.39 4.98 15.11
N ASP A 242 -20.65 4.55 15.01
CA ASP A 242 -21.75 5.05 15.83
C ASP A 242 -21.73 4.50 17.27
N GLN A 243 -20.91 3.48 17.54
CA GLN A 243 -20.77 2.89 18.85
C GLN A 243 -19.79 3.73 19.72
N PRO A 244 -20.01 3.80 21.04
CA PRO A 244 -19.19 4.62 21.93
C PRO A 244 -17.73 4.14 22.00
N GLY A 245 -16.79 5.08 22.05
CA GLY A 245 -15.37 4.83 22.25
C GLY A 245 -14.67 4.14 21.07
N THR A 246 -15.29 4.16 19.89
CA THR A 246 -14.66 3.65 18.65
C THR A 246 -13.87 4.75 17.97
N HIS A 247 -12.71 4.41 17.43
CA HIS A 247 -11.88 5.33 16.64
C HIS A 247 -11.37 4.65 15.38
N PHE A 248 -11.35 5.40 14.28
CA PHE A 248 -10.81 4.94 12.99
C PHE A 248 -9.68 5.85 12.52
N PHE A 249 -8.58 5.23 12.11
CA PHE A 249 -7.40 5.92 11.57
C PHE A 249 -7.07 5.46 10.17
N CYS A 250 -6.83 6.40 9.26
CA CYS A 250 -6.26 6.14 7.95
C CYS A 250 -5.38 7.33 7.52
N ASP A 251 -4.35 7.06 6.74
CA ASP A 251 -3.42 8.08 6.25
C ASP A 251 -4.00 8.93 5.12
N THR A 252 -4.84 8.33 4.28
CA THR A 252 -5.50 8.99 3.14
C THR A 252 -6.99 8.70 3.09
N ARG A 253 -7.79 9.62 2.54
CA ARG A 253 -9.24 9.44 2.37
C ARG A 253 -9.58 8.21 1.52
N ALA A 254 -8.76 7.91 0.52
CA ALA A 254 -8.92 6.72 -0.33
C ALA A 254 -8.88 5.40 0.46
N ALA A 255 -8.17 5.37 1.60
CA ALA A 255 -8.09 4.19 2.45
C ALA A 255 -9.40 3.88 3.19
N ALA A 256 -10.32 4.84 3.33
CA ALA A 256 -11.66 4.61 3.92
C ALA A 256 -12.66 4.05 2.91
N GLY A 257 -12.38 4.12 1.60
CA GLY A 257 -13.28 3.67 0.54
C GLY A 257 -14.40 4.65 0.23
N ALA A 258 -15.53 4.13 -0.24
CA ALA A 258 -16.71 4.92 -0.55
C ALA A 258 -17.54 5.16 0.73
N VAL A 259 -17.29 6.27 1.39
CA VAL A 259 -17.96 6.70 2.63
C VAL A 259 -18.90 7.85 2.39
N ALA A 260 -19.87 8.07 3.31
CA ALA A 260 -20.84 9.14 3.22
C ALA A 260 -20.19 10.54 3.31
N GLU A 261 -20.92 11.55 2.82
CA GLU A 261 -20.58 12.95 3.02
C GLU A 261 -20.49 13.26 4.53
N GLY A 262 -19.48 14.03 4.94
CA GLY A 262 -19.24 14.33 6.37
C GLY A 262 -18.56 13.23 7.18
N PHE A 263 -18.23 12.07 6.58
CA PHE A 263 -17.54 10.98 7.29
C PHE A 263 -16.25 11.44 7.97
N PHE A 264 -15.45 12.25 7.30
CA PHE A 264 -14.17 12.75 7.81
C PHE A 264 -14.30 13.95 8.77
N ASP A 265 -15.52 14.43 9.01
CA ASP A 265 -15.81 15.50 9.98
C ASP A 265 -16.20 14.94 11.37
N ARG A 266 -16.24 13.61 11.50
CA ARG A 266 -16.54 12.92 12.78
C ARG A 266 -15.36 13.01 13.73
N ASP A 267 -15.62 13.25 15.00
CA ASP A 267 -14.58 13.37 16.07
C ASP A 267 -13.77 12.08 16.26
N ASN A 268 -14.31 10.93 15.89
CA ASN A 268 -13.68 9.62 16.02
C ASN A 268 -13.10 9.07 14.68
N VAL A 269 -12.98 9.92 13.66
CA VAL A 269 -12.33 9.61 12.38
C VAL A 269 -11.10 10.49 12.20
N HIS A 270 -9.92 9.85 12.12
CA HIS A 270 -8.64 10.53 12.06
C HIS A 270 -7.97 10.27 10.71
N CYS A 271 -7.91 11.30 9.86
CA CYS A 271 -7.33 11.21 8.53
C CYS A 271 -6.60 12.51 8.18
N GLN A 272 -5.28 12.47 8.18
CA GLN A 272 -4.45 13.62 7.79
C GLN A 272 -4.46 13.87 6.28
N ASN A 273 -4.96 12.90 5.49
CA ASN A 273 -4.95 12.88 4.03
C ASN A 273 -3.54 13.07 3.43
N VAL A 274 -2.54 12.52 4.10
CA VAL A 274 -1.13 12.50 3.69
C VAL A 274 -0.64 11.07 3.72
N SER A 275 -0.27 10.51 2.56
CA SER A 275 0.17 9.12 2.48
C SER A 275 1.44 8.87 3.29
N ALA A 276 1.33 8.03 4.29
CA ALA A 276 2.42 7.66 5.20
C ALA A 276 3.60 6.96 4.49
N GLY A 277 3.32 6.22 3.41
CA GLY A 277 4.33 5.53 2.62
C GLY A 277 5.11 6.43 1.63
N ARG A 278 4.76 7.72 1.50
CA ARG A 278 5.38 8.66 0.53
C ARG A 278 6.47 9.51 1.18
N THR A 279 7.52 8.86 1.66
CA THR A 279 8.67 9.54 2.27
C THR A 279 9.83 9.72 1.27
N LYS A 280 10.76 10.62 1.57
CA LYS A 280 11.99 10.78 0.78
C LYS A 280 12.74 9.45 0.63
N GLN A 281 12.86 8.69 1.71
CA GLN A 281 13.53 7.39 1.73
C GLN A 281 12.78 6.34 0.91
N ALA A 282 11.45 6.36 0.95
CA ALA A 282 10.62 5.49 0.13
C ALA A 282 10.87 5.73 -1.36
N PHE A 283 10.98 6.99 -1.80
CA PHE A 283 11.26 7.31 -3.21
C PHE A 283 12.69 6.97 -3.64
N VAL A 284 13.67 7.06 -2.73
CA VAL A 284 15.03 6.55 -3.00
C VAL A 284 14.98 5.03 -3.22
N LEU A 285 14.31 4.29 -2.34
CA LEU A 285 14.22 2.84 -2.43
C LEU A 285 13.38 2.40 -3.65
N LEU A 286 12.28 3.10 -3.94
CA LEU A 286 11.49 2.91 -5.17
C LEU A 286 12.39 3.03 -6.39
N SER A 287 13.14 4.12 -6.51
CA SER A 287 14.03 4.38 -7.63
C SER A 287 15.09 3.30 -7.81
N GLN A 288 15.73 2.87 -6.71
CA GLN A 288 16.71 1.79 -6.73
C GLN A 288 16.11 0.47 -7.26
N LYS A 289 14.87 0.15 -6.82
CA LYS A 289 14.17 -1.08 -7.26
C LYS A 289 13.76 -1.00 -8.73
N VAL A 290 13.29 0.16 -9.21
CA VAL A 290 12.95 0.37 -10.62
C VAL A 290 14.19 0.21 -11.51
N LEU A 291 15.30 0.86 -11.15
CA LEU A 291 16.55 0.72 -11.89
C LEU A 291 17.11 -0.72 -11.86
N ALA A 292 16.94 -1.43 -10.74
CA ALA A 292 17.29 -2.85 -10.66
C ALA A 292 16.46 -3.71 -11.61
N ASN A 293 15.14 -3.48 -11.69
CA ASN A 293 14.26 -4.16 -12.64
C ASN A 293 14.68 -3.92 -14.10
N ILE A 294 15.00 -2.67 -14.46
CA ILE A 294 15.49 -2.32 -15.80
C ILE A 294 16.77 -3.12 -16.14
N ARG A 295 17.74 -3.14 -15.21
CA ARG A 295 18.98 -3.92 -15.39
C ARG A 295 18.72 -5.41 -15.56
N THR A 296 17.80 -5.98 -14.79
CA THR A 296 17.41 -7.39 -14.90
C THR A 296 16.88 -7.70 -16.28
N VAL A 297 15.95 -6.88 -16.79
CA VAL A 297 15.35 -7.11 -18.11
C VAL A 297 16.40 -6.96 -19.23
N LEU A 298 17.25 -5.95 -19.16
CA LEU A 298 18.30 -5.78 -20.17
C LEU A 298 19.27 -6.95 -20.21
N ALA A 299 19.61 -7.55 -19.05
CA ALA A 299 20.42 -8.76 -19.00
C ALA A 299 19.71 -10.01 -19.54
N GLU A 300 18.38 -10.09 -19.43
CA GLU A 300 17.57 -11.17 -20.03
C GLU A 300 17.46 -11.03 -21.57
N LEU A 301 17.69 -9.85 -22.11
CA LEU A 301 17.61 -9.52 -23.54
C LEU A 301 18.95 -9.68 -24.28
N GLU A 302 20.07 -9.89 -23.59
CA GLU A 302 21.38 -10.24 -24.15
C GLU A 302 21.42 -11.71 -24.57
#